data_2ba2ce35f0875fc85fc335ff79ac1381
#
_entry.id   2ba2ce35f0875fc85fc335ff79ac1381
#
_cell.length_a   1.000
_cell.length_b   1.000
_cell.length_c   1.000
_cell.angle_alpha   90.00
_cell.angle_beta   90.00
_cell.angle_gamma   90.00
#
_symmetry.space_group_name_H-M   'P 1'
#
loop_
_entity.id
_entity.type
_entity.pdbx_description
1 polymer ?
#
loop_
_entity_poly.entity_id
_entity_poly.type
_entity_poly.pdbx_seq_one_letter_code
_entity_poly.pdbx_strand_id
1 'polypeptide(L)'
;MNDGNAMGQVIQIDEARIRDHLGEMVRGTVEETLNAMLEAEADQLCGAGRYERSPARQDTRAGSYERTLQTKAGDVNLKVPKLRRQTFETAIIERYRRRESSVEEALIEMYLAGISVRRVEDITEALWVARVSPSTVSNLNKKIYTKIEAWRNRRIEGEHPYLYLDGIVMKRSWAGEVRNVSLLVASAVNAEGFREILGICEGAKEDKSGWSSFLRHLVDRGLRGVQLVVSDACRGLVESVADYLPEARYQRCMVHFYRNVFSHVPSTRVREVSHMLKAIHAQESRATAESTPGLFGGARLARGTPPVQVTSRFVRDAAYRKIASR
;
A
#
# COMPACT_ATOMS: atom_id res chain seq x y z
N MET A 1 10.60 1.47 74.32
CA MET A 1 11.53 1.51 73.16
C MET A 1 10.68 1.33 71.96
N ASN A 2 10.40 2.43 71.29
CA ASN A 2 9.48 2.49 70.17
C ASN A 2 10.30 2.91 68.96
N ASP A 3 10.76 1.93 68.19
CA ASP A 3 11.49 2.19 66.96
C ASP A 3 10.48 2.47 65.85
N GLY A 4 10.29 3.76 65.59
CA GLY A 4 9.50 4.27 64.47
C GLY A 4 10.19 3.95 63.17
N ASN A 5 9.58 3.06 62.41
CA ASN A 5 9.93 2.75 61.01
C ASN A 5 9.56 3.97 60.14
N ALA A 6 10.52 4.83 59.86
CA ALA A 6 10.40 5.87 58.84
C ALA A 6 10.41 5.23 57.45
N MET A 7 9.22 4.86 56.97
CA MET A 7 9.03 4.54 55.53
C MET A 7 9.44 5.75 54.73
N GLY A 8 10.55 5.64 54.01
CA GLY A 8 10.97 6.63 53.04
C GLY A 8 9.84 6.91 52.03
N GLN A 9 9.50 8.17 51.84
CA GLN A 9 8.59 8.61 50.81
C GLN A 9 9.11 8.12 49.45
N VAL A 10 8.41 7.12 48.91
CA VAL A 10 8.67 6.70 47.51
C VAL A 10 8.25 7.87 46.63
N ILE A 11 9.20 8.50 45.98
CA ILE A 11 8.92 9.54 44.98
C ILE A 11 8.14 8.88 43.86
N GLN A 12 6.84 9.13 43.80
CA GLN A 12 6.03 8.74 42.65
C GLN A 12 6.37 9.65 41.48
N ILE A 13 7.05 9.07 40.47
CA ILE A 13 7.34 9.75 39.21
C ILE A 13 6.03 9.78 38.40
N ASP A 14 5.49 10.96 38.17
CA ASP A 14 4.34 11.18 37.30
C ASP A 14 4.83 11.27 35.83
N GLU A 15 4.89 10.11 35.18
CA GLU A 15 5.34 10.02 33.78
C GLU A 15 4.47 10.84 32.81
N ALA A 16 3.16 10.95 33.09
CA ALA A 16 2.26 11.72 32.23
C ALA A 16 2.63 13.21 32.28
N ARG A 17 2.85 13.74 33.48
CA ARG A 17 3.23 15.14 33.71
C ARG A 17 4.61 15.48 33.10
N ILE A 18 5.55 14.55 33.20
CA ILE A 18 6.87 14.71 32.56
C ILE A 18 6.71 14.75 31.04
N ARG A 19 5.92 13.84 30.47
CA ARG A 19 5.67 13.78 29.02
C ARG A 19 5.01 15.06 28.51
N ASP A 20 4.00 15.56 29.20
CA ASP A 20 3.29 16.78 28.84
C ASP A 20 4.24 17.99 28.87
N HIS A 21 5.05 18.11 29.92
CA HIS A 21 6.02 19.20 30.04
C HIS A 21 7.10 19.14 28.95
N LEU A 22 7.63 17.95 28.65
CA LEU A 22 8.58 17.77 27.53
C LEU A 22 7.93 18.11 26.19
N GLY A 23 6.69 17.69 25.95
CA GLY A 23 5.95 18.03 24.76
C GLY A 23 5.74 19.54 24.59
N GLU A 24 5.41 20.25 25.66
CA GLU A 24 5.30 21.72 25.66
C GLU A 24 6.62 22.41 25.38
N MET A 25 7.71 21.92 25.97
CA MET A 25 9.05 22.48 25.77
C MET A 25 9.51 22.29 24.30
N VAL A 26 9.34 21.10 23.75
CA VAL A 26 9.69 20.81 22.34
C VAL A 26 8.87 21.67 21.39
N ARG A 27 7.54 21.76 21.62
CA ARG A 27 6.65 22.60 20.80
C ARG A 27 7.03 24.07 20.86
N GLY A 28 7.30 24.61 22.05
CA GLY A 28 7.75 26.01 22.25
C GLY A 28 9.06 26.27 21.51
N THR A 29 10.04 25.38 21.62
CA THR A 29 11.34 25.51 20.93
C THR A 29 11.17 25.50 19.42
N VAL A 30 10.31 24.61 18.87
CA VAL A 30 10.02 24.56 17.43
C VAL A 30 9.33 25.84 16.96
N GLU A 31 8.34 26.33 17.72
CA GLU A 31 7.64 27.58 17.43
C GLU A 31 8.57 28.79 17.41
N GLU A 32 9.40 28.94 18.43
CA GLU A 32 10.39 30.00 18.52
C GLU A 32 11.40 29.94 17.37
N THR A 33 11.92 28.76 17.09
CA THR A 33 12.90 28.56 16.02
C THR A 33 12.33 28.93 14.64
N LEU A 34 11.14 28.45 14.32
CA LEU A 34 10.49 28.75 13.04
C LEU A 34 10.15 30.25 12.92
N ASN A 35 9.68 30.86 13.98
CA ASN A 35 9.40 32.30 13.99
C ASN A 35 10.68 33.13 13.83
N ALA A 36 11.78 32.74 14.48
CA ALA A 36 13.08 33.38 14.31
C ALA A 36 13.61 33.27 12.87
N MET A 37 13.46 32.11 12.25
CA MET A 37 13.83 31.90 10.85
C MET A 37 12.99 32.77 9.89
N LEU A 38 11.68 32.86 10.09
CA LEU A 38 10.79 33.73 9.29
C LEU A 38 11.16 35.21 9.44
N GLU A 39 11.51 35.64 10.64
CA GLU A 39 11.99 37.01 10.89
C GLU A 39 13.32 37.27 10.19
N ALA A 40 14.30 36.35 10.27
CA ALA A 40 15.58 36.46 9.60
C ALA A 40 15.43 36.53 8.07
N GLU A 41 14.56 35.70 7.48
CA GLU A 41 14.27 35.73 6.04
C GLU A 41 13.62 37.06 5.62
N ALA A 42 12.74 37.61 6.46
CA ALA A 42 12.16 38.92 6.19
C ALA A 42 13.18 40.05 6.31
N ASP A 43 14.16 39.97 7.21
CA ASP A 43 15.28 40.93 7.30
C ASP A 43 16.15 40.89 6.04
N GLN A 44 16.45 39.70 5.53
CA GLN A 44 17.18 39.52 4.27
C GLN A 44 16.43 40.15 3.08
N LEU A 45 15.13 39.89 2.96
CA LEU A 45 14.28 40.45 1.89
C LEU A 45 14.13 41.97 2.01
N CYS A 46 14.14 42.52 3.23
CA CYS A 46 14.10 43.95 3.46
C CYS A 46 15.45 44.62 3.25
N GLY A 47 16.55 43.92 3.23
CA GLY A 47 17.92 44.46 3.19
C GLY A 47 18.31 45.19 4.47
N ALA A 48 17.57 45.01 5.58
CA ALA A 48 17.84 45.64 6.87
C ALA A 48 16.98 44.99 7.97
N GLY A 49 17.54 44.94 9.21
CA GLY A 49 16.84 44.47 10.38
C GLY A 49 15.60 45.31 10.76
N ARG A 50 14.80 44.79 11.67
CA ARG A 50 13.60 45.50 12.19
C ARG A 50 14.04 46.79 12.89
N TYR A 51 13.48 47.93 12.53
CA TYR A 51 13.81 49.27 13.01
C TYR A 51 15.22 49.81 12.66
N GLU A 52 16.04 49.04 11.95
CA GLU A 52 17.37 49.50 11.49
C GLU A 52 17.22 50.54 10.38
N ARG A 53 17.96 51.62 10.43
CA ARG A 53 18.04 52.65 9.36
C ARG A 53 19.28 52.35 8.50
N SER A 54 19.05 51.70 7.36
CA SER A 54 20.11 51.30 6.42
C SER A 54 19.82 51.87 5.03
N PRO A 55 20.82 52.41 4.33
CA PRO A 55 20.67 52.79 2.92
C PRO A 55 20.41 51.58 1.98
N ALA A 56 20.72 50.34 2.44
CA ALA A 56 20.49 49.12 1.71
C ALA A 56 19.04 48.62 1.83
N ARG A 57 18.17 49.29 2.61
CA ARG A 57 16.80 48.89 2.81
C ARG A 57 15.99 48.93 1.51
N GLN A 58 15.47 47.79 1.09
CA GLN A 58 14.67 47.64 -0.12
C GLN A 58 13.16 47.65 0.17
N ASP A 59 12.74 47.14 1.32
CA ASP A 59 11.33 47.13 1.74
C ASP A 59 11.19 47.33 3.26
N THR A 60 9.94 47.52 3.69
CA THR A 60 9.57 47.69 5.10
C THR A 60 8.47 46.72 5.51
N ARG A 61 8.52 46.30 6.75
CA ARG A 61 7.51 45.43 7.33
C ARG A 61 6.19 46.17 7.51
N ALA A 62 5.07 45.49 7.21
CA ALA A 62 3.71 45.99 7.36
C ALA A 62 2.90 45.21 8.43
N GLY A 63 3.62 44.63 9.42
CA GLY A 63 3.02 43.79 10.44
C GLY A 63 3.25 42.30 10.16
N SER A 64 2.44 41.47 10.77
CA SER A 64 2.43 40.01 10.59
C SER A 64 1.01 39.48 10.60
N TYR A 65 0.82 38.24 10.18
CA TYR A 65 -0.40 37.49 10.40
C TYR A 65 -0.08 36.16 11.06
N GLU A 66 -1.01 35.64 11.82
CA GLU A 66 -0.85 34.34 12.51
C GLU A 66 -1.34 33.21 11.62
N ARG A 67 -0.63 32.11 11.67
CA ARG A 67 -0.92 30.88 10.97
C ARG A 67 -0.52 29.69 11.80
N THR A 68 -1.41 28.71 11.96
CA THR A 68 -1.11 27.45 12.63
C THR A 68 -0.49 26.45 11.65
N LEU A 69 0.61 25.81 12.07
CA LEU A 69 1.25 24.72 11.39
C LEU A 69 1.21 23.46 12.26
N GLN A 70 0.67 22.38 11.75
CA GLN A 70 0.71 21.07 12.41
C GLN A 70 2.07 20.42 12.18
N THR A 71 2.80 20.17 13.27
CA THR A 71 4.11 19.53 13.26
C THR A 71 4.10 18.25 14.07
N LYS A 72 5.19 17.48 14.04
CA LYS A 72 5.38 16.32 14.94
C LYS A 72 5.37 16.69 16.43
N ALA A 73 5.70 17.94 16.77
CA ALA A 73 5.66 18.44 18.14
C ALA A 73 4.27 18.96 18.56
N GLY A 74 3.28 18.88 17.68
CA GLY A 74 1.94 19.46 17.84
C GLY A 74 1.73 20.71 17.00
N ASP A 75 0.64 21.43 17.28
CA ASP A 75 0.29 22.67 16.58
C ASP A 75 1.16 23.83 17.08
N VAL A 76 1.86 24.51 16.16
CA VAL A 76 2.68 25.70 16.43
C VAL A 76 2.09 26.93 15.72
N ASN A 77 2.21 28.08 16.37
CA ASN A 77 1.71 29.36 15.83
C ASN A 77 2.84 30.15 15.17
N LEU A 78 2.73 30.33 13.87
CA LEU A 78 3.69 31.06 13.08
C LEU A 78 3.23 32.51 12.89
N LYS A 79 4.12 33.45 13.16
CA LYS A 79 3.93 34.89 12.90
C LYS A 79 4.57 35.24 11.58
N VAL A 80 3.83 35.09 10.49
CA VAL A 80 4.34 35.32 9.14
C VAL A 80 4.42 36.82 8.85
N PRO A 81 5.60 37.37 8.55
CA PRO A 81 5.77 38.79 8.26
C PRO A 81 4.99 39.23 7.02
N LYS A 82 4.52 40.48 7.03
CA LYS A 82 3.99 41.16 5.83
C LYS A 82 4.96 42.24 5.43
N LEU A 83 5.24 42.36 4.12
CA LEU A 83 6.05 43.40 3.53
C LEU A 83 5.14 44.41 2.78
N ARG A 84 5.60 45.64 2.64
CA ARG A 84 4.77 46.71 2.03
C ARG A 84 4.77 46.68 0.52
N ARG A 85 5.91 46.40 -0.10
CA ARG A 85 6.09 46.50 -1.56
C ARG A 85 6.03 45.14 -2.23
N GLN A 86 6.46 44.10 -1.58
CA GLN A 86 6.52 42.76 -2.13
C GLN A 86 5.73 41.73 -1.26
N THR A 87 5.32 40.66 -1.87
CA THR A 87 4.72 39.51 -1.12
C THR A 87 5.83 38.76 -0.40
N PHE A 88 5.66 38.53 0.90
CA PHE A 88 6.56 37.65 1.65
C PHE A 88 6.30 36.20 1.23
N GLU A 89 7.23 35.60 0.51
CA GLU A 89 7.25 34.18 0.15
C GLU A 89 8.45 33.55 0.81
N THR A 90 8.20 32.63 1.75
CA THR A 90 9.24 31.97 2.52
C THR A 90 9.64 30.65 1.89
N ALA A 91 10.95 30.36 1.89
CA ALA A 91 11.48 29.06 1.51
C ALA A 91 11.32 27.99 2.63
N ILE A 92 11.06 28.40 3.87
CA ILE A 92 10.97 27.54 5.05
C ILE A 92 9.68 26.72 5.02
N ILE A 93 8.57 27.32 4.60
CA ILE A 93 7.25 26.71 4.60
C ILE A 93 6.52 27.08 3.32
N GLU A 94 6.13 26.08 2.53
CA GLU A 94 5.34 26.30 1.33
C GLU A 94 4.07 27.12 1.61
N ARG A 95 3.74 28.00 0.71
CA ARG A 95 2.54 28.83 0.78
C ARG A 95 1.30 27.95 0.89
N TYR A 96 0.42 28.24 1.83
CA TYR A 96 -0.81 27.48 2.13
C TYR A 96 -0.61 26.08 2.75
N ARG A 97 0.60 25.63 3.05
CA ARG A 97 0.83 24.39 3.74
C ARG A 97 0.38 24.50 5.19
N ARG A 98 -0.51 23.63 5.62
CA ARG A 98 -1.06 23.61 6.98
C ARG A 98 -0.40 22.55 7.86
N ARG A 99 0.37 21.63 7.25
CA ARG A 99 1.02 20.51 7.95
C ARG A 99 2.44 20.34 7.47
N GLU A 100 3.28 19.86 8.37
CA GLU A 100 4.60 19.38 8.03
C GLU A 100 4.52 18.17 7.09
N SER A 101 5.45 18.02 6.13
CA SER A 101 5.43 16.90 5.17
C SER A 101 5.43 15.55 5.83
N SER A 102 6.24 15.40 6.87
CA SER A 102 6.33 14.14 7.62
C SER A 102 5.03 13.73 8.32
N VAL A 103 4.19 14.69 8.73
CA VAL A 103 2.85 14.41 9.27
C VAL A 103 1.92 13.94 8.15
N GLU A 104 1.95 14.59 6.97
CA GLU A 104 1.16 14.13 5.82
C GLU A 104 1.58 12.73 5.36
N GLU A 105 2.88 12.46 5.30
CA GLU A 105 3.43 11.14 4.94
C GLU A 105 3.00 10.05 5.94
N ALA A 106 3.07 10.32 7.23
CA ALA A 106 2.64 9.38 8.26
C ALA A 106 1.13 9.07 8.17
N LEU A 107 0.29 10.08 7.89
CA LEU A 107 -1.15 9.88 7.66
C LEU A 107 -1.43 9.00 6.43
N ILE A 108 -0.67 9.21 5.37
CA ILE A 108 -0.74 8.42 4.14
C ILE A 108 -0.36 6.97 4.43
N GLU A 109 0.75 6.74 5.13
CA GLU A 109 1.22 5.40 5.49
C GLU A 109 0.22 4.66 6.40
N MET A 110 -0.34 5.33 7.40
CA MET A 110 -1.39 4.75 8.24
C MET A 110 -2.60 4.29 7.41
N TYR A 111 -3.02 5.10 6.46
CA TYR A 111 -4.14 4.76 5.59
C TYR A 111 -3.80 3.60 4.65
N LEU A 112 -2.62 3.60 4.03
CA LEU A 112 -2.15 2.51 3.16
C LEU A 112 -1.96 1.19 3.94
N ALA A 113 -1.60 1.27 5.22
CA ALA A 113 -1.55 0.14 6.13
C ALA A 113 -2.95 -0.42 6.51
N GLY A 114 -4.04 0.19 6.01
CA GLY A 114 -5.41 -0.25 6.23
C GLY A 114 -6.05 0.27 7.52
N ILE A 115 -5.46 1.28 8.16
CA ILE A 115 -6.05 1.90 9.36
C ILE A 115 -7.28 2.71 8.91
N SER A 116 -8.43 2.46 9.56
CA SER A 116 -9.65 3.18 9.24
C SER A 116 -9.50 4.68 9.54
N VAL A 117 -10.17 5.52 8.75
CA VAL A 117 -10.10 6.99 8.88
C VAL A 117 -10.43 7.47 10.29
N ARG A 118 -11.40 6.83 10.98
CA ARG A 118 -11.74 7.13 12.36
C ARG A 118 -10.60 6.80 13.33
N ARG A 119 -9.94 5.65 13.11
CA ARG A 119 -8.82 5.25 13.96
C ARG A 119 -7.57 6.10 13.73
N VAL A 120 -7.41 6.69 12.54
CA VAL A 120 -6.35 7.68 12.28
C VAL A 120 -6.53 8.90 13.19
N GLU A 121 -7.77 9.36 13.40
CA GLU A 121 -8.07 10.48 14.32
C GLU A 121 -7.61 10.18 15.75
N ASP A 122 -7.97 8.99 16.27
CA ASP A 122 -7.56 8.55 17.62
C ASP A 122 -6.03 8.46 17.76
N ILE A 123 -5.35 7.91 16.74
CA ILE A 123 -3.89 7.75 16.75
C ILE A 123 -3.19 9.11 16.68
N THR A 124 -3.68 10.03 15.85
CA THR A 124 -3.08 11.36 15.71
C THR A 124 -3.29 12.20 16.98
N GLU A 125 -4.44 12.08 17.64
CA GLU A 125 -4.67 12.71 18.93
C GLU A 125 -3.71 12.18 19.99
N ALA A 126 -3.48 10.87 20.05
CA ALA A 126 -2.57 10.25 21.00
C ALA A 126 -1.09 10.58 20.75
N LEU A 127 -0.67 10.70 19.48
CA LEU A 127 0.74 10.93 19.11
C LEU A 127 1.12 12.40 19.06
N TRP A 128 0.23 13.28 18.58
CA TRP A 128 0.54 14.67 18.26
C TRP A 128 -0.34 15.69 18.96
N VAL A 129 -1.25 15.24 19.81
CA VAL A 129 -2.25 16.09 20.51
C VAL A 129 -3.10 16.91 19.50
N ALA A 130 -3.12 16.47 18.24
CA ALA A 130 -3.81 17.14 17.14
C ALA A 130 -4.79 16.19 16.48
N ARG A 131 -6.07 16.56 16.41
CA ARG A 131 -7.10 15.80 15.72
C ARG A 131 -7.04 16.06 14.23
N VAL A 132 -6.87 15.00 13.47
CA VAL A 132 -6.92 15.05 12.00
C VAL A 132 -8.32 14.64 11.55
N SER A 133 -9.07 15.60 11.00
CA SER A 133 -10.44 15.33 10.57
C SER A 133 -10.52 14.27 9.45
N PRO A 134 -11.60 13.47 9.37
CA PRO A 134 -11.85 12.52 8.29
C PRO A 134 -11.76 13.13 6.88
N SER A 135 -12.18 14.39 6.74
CA SER A 135 -12.08 15.13 5.47
C SER A 135 -10.63 15.38 5.04
N THR A 136 -9.73 15.56 6.01
CA THR A 136 -8.29 15.70 5.73
C THR A 136 -7.71 14.42 5.16
N VAL A 137 -7.99 13.27 5.77
CA VAL A 137 -7.55 11.96 5.27
C VAL A 137 -8.13 11.70 3.89
N SER A 138 -9.39 12.04 3.66
CA SER A 138 -10.04 11.94 2.35
C SER A 138 -9.36 12.81 1.28
N ASN A 139 -8.92 14.03 1.62
CA ASN A 139 -8.20 14.91 0.69
C ASN A 139 -6.77 14.41 0.43
N LEU A 140 -6.10 13.81 1.41
CA LEU A 140 -4.80 13.15 1.20
C LEU A 140 -4.92 11.96 0.24
N ASN A 141 -6.04 11.23 0.26
CA ASN A 141 -6.29 10.15 -0.71
C ASN A 141 -6.25 10.64 -2.15
N LYS A 142 -6.73 11.86 -2.44
CA LYS A 142 -6.64 12.42 -3.79
C LYS A 142 -5.19 12.64 -4.22
N LYS A 143 -4.31 13.04 -3.30
CA LYS A 143 -2.86 13.17 -3.58
C LYS A 143 -2.20 11.80 -3.82
N ILE A 144 -2.62 10.77 -3.06
CA ILE A 144 -2.14 9.39 -3.24
C ILE A 144 -2.53 8.85 -4.61
N TYR A 145 -3.73 9.19 -5.11
CA TYR A 145 -4.22 8.71 -6.39
C TYR A 145 -3.26 9.01 -7.55
N THR A 146 -2.64 10.19 -7.55
CA THR A 146 -1.60 10.54 -8.53
C THR A 146 -0.40 9.59 -8.47
N LYS A 147 0.06 9.23 -7.26
CA LYS A 147 1.15 8.26 -7.08
C LYS A 147 0.74 6.85 -7.53
N ILE A 148 -0.49 6.45 -7.23
CA ILE A 148 -1.04 5.15 -7.64
C ILE A 148 -1.14 5.08 -9.17
N GLU A 149 -1.61 6.14 -9.83
CA GLU A 149 -1.69 6.19 -11.29
C GLU A 149 -0.29 6.17 -11.95
N ALA A 150 0.67 6.90 -11.39
CA ALA A 150 2.06 6.82 -11.85
C ALA A 150 2.61 5.39 -11.70
N TRP A 151 2.34 4.72 -10.57
CA TRP A 151 2.72 3.33 -10.33
C TRP A 151 2.01 2.36 -11.30
N ARG A 152 0.73 2.53 -11.55
CA ARG A 152 -0.05 1.71 -12.49
C ARG A 152 0.49 1.77 -13.91
N ASN A 153 0.98 2.94 -14.32
CA ASN A 153 1.45 3.20 -15.67
C ASN A 153 2.97 3.14 -15.81
N ARG A 154 3.70 2.76 -14.73
CA ARG A 154 5.15 2.63 -14.79
C ARG A 154 5.58 1.59 -15.82
N ARG A 155 6.73 1.81 -16.45
CA ARG A 155 7.34 0.81 -17.33
C ARG A 155 7.67 -0.47 -16.56
N ILE A 156 7.43 -1.61 -17.16
CA ILE A 156 7.84 -2.93 -16.65
C ILE A 156 9.21 -3.22 -17.23
N GLU A 157 10.21 -3.37 -16.36
CA GLU A 157 11.60 -3.59 -16.75
C GLU A 157 12.01 -5.04 -16.52
N GLY A 158 12.92 -5.55 -17.37
CA GLY A 158 13.41 -6.92 -17.27
C GLY A 158 12.45 -7.97 -17.83
N GLU A 159 12.75 -9.23 -17.54
CA GLU A 159 11.96 -10.38 -17.95
C GLU A 159 11.24 -10.99 -16.75
N HIS A 160 10.02 -11.47 -16.99
CA HIS A 160 9.16 -12.04 -15.98
C HIS A 160 8.71 -13.44 -16.40
N PRO A 161 9.52 -14.48 -16.14
CA PRO A 161 9.21 -15.86 -16.59
C PRO A 161 7.90 -16.41 -16.05
N TYR A 162 7.46 -15.97 -14.87
CA TYR A 162 6.23 -16.47 -14.24
C TYR A 162 5.25 -15.32 -13.99
N LEU A 163 4.05 -15.45 -14.54
CA LEU A 163 2.95 -14.51 -14.39
C LEU A 163 1.78 -15.17 -13.67
N TYR A 164 1.30 -14.54 -12.61
CA TYR A 164 0.12 -14.95 -11.84
C TYR A 164 -0.99 -13.93 -12.05
N LEU A 165 -2.14 -14.41 -12.50
CA LEU A 165 -3.33 -13.59 -12.73
C LEU A 165 -4.46 -14.06 -11.84
N ASP A 166 -5.10 -13.12 -11.14
CA ASP A 166 -6.19 -13.40 -10.21
C ASP A 166 -7.25 -12.31 -10.27
N GLY A 167 -8.52 -12.69 -10.13
CA GLY A 167 -9.66 -11.80 -10.05
C GLY A 167 -10.20 -11.76 -8.61
N ILE A 168 -10.29 -10.58 -8.01
CA ILE A 168 -10.80 -10.39 -6.66
C ILE A 168 -12.13 -9.64 -6.74
N VAL A 169 -13.24 -10.27 -6.34
CA VAL A 169 -14.54 -9.61 -6.27
C VAL A 169 -14.67 -8.87 -4.95
N MET A 170 -14.84 -7.56 -5.04
CA MET A 170 -15.06 -6.68 -3.90
C MET A 170 -16.43 -6.01 -3.95
N LYS A 171 -17.01 -5.74 -2.79
CA LYS A 171 -18.22 -4.93 -2.68
C LYS A 171 -17.85 -3.47 -2.55
N ARG A 172 -18.35 -2.63 -3.43
CA ARG A 172 -18.16 -1.19 -3.40
C ARG A 172 -19.51 -0.50 -3.20
N SER A 173 -19.57 0.42 -2.25
CA SER A 173 -20.73 1.31 -2.08
C SER A 173 -20.53 2.56 -2.93
N TRP A 174 -21.46 2.86 -3.81
CA TRP A 174 -21.49 4.06 -4.64
C TRP A 174 -22.90 4.63 -4.67
N ALA A 175 -23.03 5.91 -4.32
CA ALA A 175 -24.32 6.63 -4.30
C ALA A 175 -25.43 5.88 -3.54
N GLY A 176 -25.09 5.19 -2.44
CA GLY A 176 -26.04 4.42 -1.64
C GLY A 176 -26.32 3.00 -2.13
N GLU A 177 -25.84 2.60 -3.31
CA GLU A 177 -25.93 1.24 -3.82
C GLU A 177 -24.64 0.45 -3.57
N VAL A 178 -24.78 -0.83 -3.24
CA VAL A 178 -23.67 -1.77 -3.13
C VAL A 178 -23.55 -2.56 -4.43
N ARG A 179 -22.44 -2.38 -5.14
CA ARG A 179 -22.13 -3.09 -6.38
C ARG A 179 -20.89 -3.96 -6.21
N ASN A 180 -20.90 -5.12 -6.87
CA ASN A 180 -19.70 -5.95 -6.98
C ASN A 180 -18.77 -5.34 -8.05
N VAL A 181 -17.50 -5.22 -7.70
CA VAL A 181 -16.43 -4.77 -8.58
C VAL A 181 -15.36 -5.83 -8.60
N SER A 182 -14.92 -6.25 -9.78
CA SER A 182 -13.80 -7.17 -9.93
C SER A 182 -12.50 -6.37 -10.02
N LEU A 183 -11.52 -6.70 -9.18
CA LEU A 183 -10.15 -6.23 -9.31
C LEU A 183 -9.32 -7.31 -9.99
N LEU A 184 -8.80 -7.01 -11.17
CA LEU A 184 -7.89 -7.87 -11.89
C LEU A 184 -6.47 -7.56 -11.42
N VAL A 185 -5.76 -8.57 -10.93
CA VAL A 185 -4.43 -8.43 -10.34
C VAL A 185 -3.44 -9.26 -11.14
N ALA A 186 -2.31 -8.65 -11.49
CA ALA A 186 -1.16 -9.34 -12.08
C ALA A 186 0.04 -9.24 -11.14
N SER A 187 0.55 -10.38 -10.69
CA SER A 187 1.82 -10.49 -10.00
C SER A 187 2.76 -11.40 -10.79
N ALA A 188 4.05 -11.11 -10.78
CA ALA A 188 5.02 -11.87 -11.54
C ALA A 188 6.27 -12.16 -10.70
N VAL A 189 7.08 -13.09 -11.19
CA VAL A 189 8.42 -13.35 -10.66
C VAL A 189 9.39 -12.95 -11.75
N ASN A 190 10.32 -12.06 -11.44
CA ASN A 190 11.36 -11.61 -12.36
C ASN A 190 12.48 -12.66 -12.56
N ALA A 191 13.41 -12.36 -13.44
CA ALA A 191 14.54 -13.27 -13.73
C ALA A 191 15.44 -13.55 -12.52
N GLU A 192 15.53 -12.60 -11.58
CA GLU A 192 16.29 -12.73 -10.31
C GLU A 192 15.54 -13.52 -9.25
N GLY A 193 14.26 -13.89 -9.51
CA GLY A 193 13.41 -14.67 -8.60
C GLY A 193 12.64 -13.84 -7.57
N PHE A 194 12.58 -12.51 -7.71
CA PHE A 194 11.77 -11.66 -6.86
C PHE A 194 10.34 -11.55 -7.37
N ARG A 195 9.40 -11.53 -6.43
CA ARG A 195 8.00 -11.35 -6.73
C ARG A 195 7.63 -9.87 -6.72
N GLU A 196 6.91 -9.43 -7.75
CA GLU A 196 6.39 -8.06 -7.86
C GLU A 196 4.93 -8.06 -8.32
N ILE A 197 4.22 -7.00 -7.93
CA ILE A 197 2.89 -6.72 -8.46
C ILE A 197 3.07 -5.82 -9.68
N LEU A 198 2.72 -6.33 -10.86
CA LEU A 198 2.87 -5.61 -12.11
C LEU A 198 1.72 -4.65 -12.37
N GLY A 199 0.52 -4.99 -11.95
CA GLY A 199 -0.64 -4.15 -12.17
C GLY A 199 -1.88 -4.59 -11.40
N ILE A 200 -2.77 -3.63 -11.21
CA ILE A 200 -4.10 -3.82 -10.66
C ILE A 200 -5.05 -2.97 -11.52
N CYS A 201 -6.13 -3.57 -12.01
CA CYS A 201 -7.14 -2.89 -12.80
C CYS A 201 -8.54 -3.19 -12.26
N GLU A 202 -9.43 -2.20 -12.28
CA GLU A 202 -10.84 -2.41 -12.01
C GLU A 202 -11.50 -2.93 -13.29
N GLY A 203 -12.13 -4.11 -13.22
CA GLY A 203 -12.93 -4.69 -14.28
C GLY A 203 -14.41 -4.66 -13.92
N ALA A 204 -15.28 -4.38 -14.89
CA ALA A 204 -16.72 -4.46 -14.67
C ALA A 204 -17.15 -5.90 -14.37
N LYS A 205 -16.49 -6.87 -14.99
CA LYS A 205 -16.64 -8.32 -14.81
C LYS A 205 -15.31 -9.02 -15.15
N GLU A 206 -15.15 -10.25 -14.67
CA GLU A 206 -14.06 -11.15 -15.08
C GLU A 206 -14.35 -11.77 -16.46
N ASP A 207 -14.60 -10.93 -17.46
CA ASP A 207 -14.88 -11.37 -18.83
C ASP A 207 -13.64 -11.25 -19.73
N LYS A 208 -13.75 -11.78 -20.96
CA LYS A 208 -12.66 -11.74 -21.94
C LYS A 208 -12.21 -10.30 -22.24
N SER A 209 -13.14 -9.35 -22.30
CA SER A 209 -12.83 -7.95 -22.64
C SER A 209 -11.98 -7.28 -21.55
N GLY A 210 -12.35 -7.49 -20.26
CA GLY A 210 -11.58 -6.97 -19.13
C GLY A 210 -10.17 -7.52 -19.07
N TRP A 211 -10.01 -8.85 -19.21
CA TRP A 211 -8.71 -9.51 -19.21
C TRP A 211 -7.86 -9.12 -20.43
N SER A 212 -8.46 -9.04 -21.63
CA SER A 212 -7.75 -8.61 -22.84
C SER A 212 -7.21 -7.18 -22.72
N SER A 213 -8.04 -6.26 -22.20
CA SER A 213 -7.61 -4.87 -21.98
C SER A 213 -6.48 -4.80 -20.95
N PHE A 214 -6.57 -5.58 -19.87
CA PHE A 214 -5.56 -5.61 -18.81
C PHE A 214 -4.23 -6.20 -19.31
N LEU A 215 -4.27 -7.35 -20.01
CA LEU A 215 -3.07 -7.97 -20.57
C LEU A 215 -2.40 -7.09 -21.64
N ARG A 216 -3.18 -6.45 -22.51
CA ARG A 216 -2.67 -5.46 -23.46
C ARG A 216 -1.92 -4.35 -22.73
N HIS A 217 -2.52 -3.77 -21.70
CA HIS A 217 -1.88 -2.73 -20.90
C HIS A 217 -0.56 -3.17 -20.28
N LEU A 218 -0.45 -4.42 -19.80
CA LEU A 218 0.81 -4.96 -19.26
C LEU A 218 1.87 -5.12 -20.36
N VAL A 219 1.50 -5.62 -21.54
CA VAL A 219 2.40 -5.77 -22.69
C VAL A 219 2.87 -4.41 -23.19
N ASP A 220 1.96 -3.43 -23.33
CA ASP A 220 2.28 -2.07 -23.77
C ASP A 220 3.26 -1.38 -22.80
N ARG A 221 3.20 -1.71 -21.52
CA ARG A 221 4.14 -1.22 -20.50
C ARG A 221 5.48 -1.94 -20.48
N GLY A 222 5.66 -3.00 -21.29
CA GLY A 222 6.92 -3.70 -21.45
C GLY A 222 6.99 -5.09 -20.81
N LEU A 223 5.86 -5.72 -20.45
CA LEU A 223 5.85 -7.12 -20.00
C LEU A 223 6.39 -8.04 -21.09
N ARG A 224 7.44 -8.80 -20.77
CA ARG A 224 8.11 -9.71 -21.71
C ARG A 224 8.72 -10.92 -21.01
N GLY A 225 9.09 -11.94 -21.80
CA GLY A 225 9.78 -13.13 -21.30
C GLY A 225 8.89 -14.07 -20.49
N VAL A 226 7.54 -13.96 -20.61
CA VAL A 226 6.61 -14.82 -19.88
C VAL A 226 6.66 -16.23 -20.44
N GLN A 227 7.06 -17.18 -19.61
CA GLN A 227 7.15 -18.61 -19.93
C GLN A 227 5.97 -19.41 -19.40
N LEU A 228 5.43 -19.00 -18.24
CA LEU A 228 4.32 -19.68 -17.58
C LEU A 228 3.33 -18.67 -16.98
N VAL A 229 2.06 -18.82 -17.35
CA VAL A 229 0.94 -18.11 -16.73
C VAL A 229 0.18 -19.04 -15.80
N VAL A 230 -0.05 -18.61 -14.57
CA VAL A 230 -0.83 -19.33 -13.56
C VAL A 230 -2.06 -18.51 -13.21
N SER A 231 -3.26 -19.08 -13.37
CA SER A 231 -4.51 -18.42 -12.97
C SER A 231 -5.62 -19.43 -12.63
N ASP A 232 -6.77 -18.95 -12.20
CA ASP A 232 -7.97 -19.77 -12.24
C ASP A 232 -8.36 -20.07 -13.69
N ALA A 233 -9.21 -21.09 -13.89
CA ALA A 233 -9.60 -21.50 -15.25
C ALA A 233 -10.83 -20.70 -15.76
N CYS A 234 -10.87 -19.39 -15.51
CA CYS A 234 -11.87 -18.51 -16.10
C CYS A 234 -11.67 -18.50 -17.64
N ARG A 235 -12.73 -18.85 -18.39
CA ARG A 235 -12.65 -19.00 -19.84
C ARG A 235 -12.16 -17.73 -20.53
N GLY A 236 -12.69 -16.57 -20.17
CA GLY A 236 -12.29 -15.30 -20.75
C GLY A 236 -10.82 -14.97 -20.53
N LEU A 237 -10.28 -15.33 -19.34
CA LEU A 237 -8.86 -15.16 -19.04
C LEU A 237 -7.98 -16.08 -19.86
N VAL A 238 -8.31 -17.37 -19.97
CA VAL A 238 -7.53 -18.36 -20.73
C VAL A 238 -7.45 -17.97 -22.21
N GLU A 239 -8.57 -17.53 -22.79
CA GLU A 239 -8.61 -17.03 -24.17
C GLU A 239 -7.76 -15.77 -24.34
N SER A 240 -7.82 -14.83 -23.39
CA SER A 240 -7.01 -13.61 -23.45
C SER A 240 -5.50 -13.88 -23.29
N VAL A 241 -5.12 -14.86 -22.46
CA VAL A 241 -3.71 -15.28 -22.34
C VAL A 241 -3.19 -15.83 -23.68
N ALA A 242 -3.99 -16.65 -24.37
CA ALA A 242 -3.61 -17.18 -25.69
C ALA A 242 -3.46 -16.06 -26.74
N ASP A 243 -4.29 -15.02 -26.68
CA ASP A 243 -4.26 -13.89 -27.62
C ASP A 243 -3.04 -12.96 -27.39
N TYR A 244 -2.64 -12.71 -26.14
CA TYR A 244 -1.61 -11.70 -25.80
C TYR A 244 -0.26 -12.30 -25.39
N LEU A 245 -0.23 -13.55 -24.95
CA LEU A 245 0.98 -14.26 -24.51
C LEU A 245 1.03 -15.68 -25.14
N PRO A 246 1.02 -15.77 -26.49
CA PRO A 246 0.89 -17.06 -27.18
C PRO A 246 2.05 -18.02 -26.94
N GLU A 247 3.23 -17.52 -26.57
CA GLU A 247 4.41 -18.34 -26.28
C GLU A 247 4.42 -18.90 -24.86
N ALA A 248 3.59 -18.32 -23.96
CA ALA A 248 3.55 -18.73 -22.59
C ALA A 248 2.73 -20.02 -22.40
N ARG A 249 3.25 -20.94 -21.60
CA ARG A 249 2.48 -22.09 -21.14
C ARG A 249 1.44 -21.64 -20.13
N TYR A 250 0.28 -22.27 -20.15
CA TYR A 250 -0.78 -22.02 -19.18
C TYR A 250 -0.87 -23.13 -18.15
N GLN A 251 -0.99 -22.75 -16.87
CA GLN A 251 -1.27 -23.68 -15.77
C GLN A 251 -2.43 -23.16 -14.93
N ARG A 252 -3.40 -24.02 -14.68
CA ARG A 252 -4.47 -23.73 -13.73
C ARG A 252 -3.91 -23.63 -12.32
N CYS A 253 -4.33 -22.59 -11.57
CA CYS A 253 -3.97 -22.42 -10.17
C CYS A 253 -4.42 -23.62 -9.35
N MET A 254 -3.47 -24.26 -8.64
CA MET A 254 -3.70 -25.47 -7.86
C MET A 254 -4.66 -25.20 -6.68
N VAL A 255 -4.58 -24.02 -6.09
CA VAL A 255 -5.46 -23.64 -4.96
C VAL A 255 -6.92 -23.54 -5.43
N HIS A 256 -7.17 -22.85 -6.56
CA HIS A 256 -8.50 -22.77 -7.14
C HIS A 256 -9.01 -24.12 -7.64
N PHE A 257 -8.13 -24.94 -8.20
CA PHE A 257 -8.47 -26.31 -8.57
C PHE A 257 -8.94 -27.13 -7.38
N TYR A 258 -8.20 -27.11 -6.27
CA TYR A 258 -8.56 -27.82 -5.04
C TYR A 258 -9.89 -27.32 -4.47
N ARG A 259 -10.08 -26.00 -4.39
CA ARG A 259 -11.34 -25.43 -3.92
C ARG A 259 -12.51 -25.89 -4.76
N ASN A 260 -12.36 -25.90 -6.09
CA ASN A 260 -13.41 -26.38 -6.99
C ASN A 260 -13.71 -27.85 -6.78
N VAL A 261 -12.69 -28.71 -6.64
CA VAL A 261 -12.93 -30.12 -6.34
C VAL A 261 -13.64 -30.29 -5.00
N PHE A 262 -13.20 -29.60 -3.96
CA PHE A 262 -13.81 -29.71 -2.62
C PHE A 262 -15.23 -29.18 -2.55
N SER A 263 -15.61 -28.24 -3.40
CA SER A 263 -17.01 -27.76 -3.46
C SER A 263 -18.00 -28.82 -3.97
N HIS A 264 -17.50 -29.84 -4.67
CA HIS A 264 -18.29 -30.96 -5.19
C HIS A 264 -18.18 -32.25 -4.34
N VAL A 265 -17.40 -32.20 -3.26
CA VAL A 265 -17.15 -33.35 -2.39
C VAL A 265 -17.91 -33.17 -1.06
N PRO A 266 -18.65 -34.18 -0.57
CA PRO A 266 -19.24 -34.12 0.77
C PRO A 266 -18.18 -33.83 1.84
N SER A 267 -18.52 -33.00 2.82
CA SER A 267 -17.59 -32.52 3.86
C SER A 267 -16.84 -33.66 4.59
N THR A 268 -17.52 -34.78 4.79
CA THR A 268 -16.97 -35.99 5.42
C THR A 268 -15.85 -36.66 4.61
N ARG A 269 -15.80 -36.47 3.29
CA ARG A 269 -14.82 -37.06 2.38
C ARG A 269 -13.73 -36.11 1.90
N VAL A 270 -13.81 -34.83 2.23
CA VAL A 270 -12.83 -33.81 1.79
C VAL A 270 -11.40 -34.19 2.18
N ARG A 271 -11.20 -34.75 3.38
CA ARG A 271 -9.88 -35.18 3.86
C ARG A 271 -9.27 -36.29 3.00
N GLU A 272 -10.07 -37.29 2.65
CA GLU A 272 -9.67 -38.43 1.79
C GLU A 272 -9.28 -37.91 0.39
N VAL A 273 -10.15 -37.11 -0.23
CA VAL A 273 -9.90 -36.53 -1.56
C VAL A 273 -8.70 -35.60 -1.55
N SER A 274 -8.48 -34.83 -0.48
CA SER A 274 -7.29 -34.00 -0.34
C SER A 274 -5.99 -34.83 -0.33
N HIS A 275 -5.97 -35.97 0.37
CA HIS A 275 -4.82 -36.86 0.36
C HIS A 275 -4.56 -37.44 -1.03
N MET A 276 -5.61 -37.85 -1.76
CA MET A 276 -5.49 -38.34 -3.13
C MET A 276 -4.91 -37.29 -4.08
N LEU A 277 -5.41 -36.06 -4.03
CA LEU A 277 -4.94 -34.95 -4.86
C LEU A 277 -3.47 -34.61 -4.55
N LYS A 278 -3.08 -34.62 -3.27
CA LYS A 278 -1.68 -34.42 -2.86
C LYS A 278 -0.78 -35.53 -3.37
N ALA A 279 -1.24 -36.77 -3.35
CA ALA A 279 -0.48 -37.91 -3.89
C ALA A 279 -0.22 -37.76 -5.39
N ILE A 280 -1.21 -37.28 -6.19
CA ILE A 280 -1.02 -37.00 -7.62
C ILE A 280 0.03 -35.91 -7.82
N HIS A 281 -0.05 -34.81 -7.07
CA HIS A 281 0.89 -33.71 -7.21
C HIS A 281 2.31 -34.02 -6.72
N ALA A 282 2.45 -35.04 -5.87
CA ALA A 282 3.74 -35.51 -5.40
C ALA A 282 4.48 -36.40 -6.41
N GLN A 283 3.83 -36.82 -7.50
CA GLN A 283 4.46 -37.69 -8.50
C GLN A 283 5.51 -36.91 -9.32
N GLU A 284 6.60 -37.59 -9.68
CA GLU A 284 7.72 -37.00 -10.39
C GLU A 284 7.44 -36.79 -11.89
N SER A 285 6.54 -37.58 -12.46
CA SER A 285 6.18 -37.53 -13.87
C SER A 285 4.67 -37.64 -14.08
N ARG A 286 4.21 -37.19 -15.27
CA ARG A 286 2.82 -37.31 -15.71
C ARG A 286 2.42 -38.79 -15.84
N ALA A 287 3.27 -39.63 -16.40
CA ALA A 287 3.00 -41.04 -16.58
C ALA A 287 2.76 -41.75 -15.23
N THR A 288 3.58 -41.45 -14.21
CA THR A 288 3.41 -41.96 -12.86
C THR A 288 2.12 -41.45 -12.20
N ALA A 289 1.76 -40.18 -12.43
CA ALA A 289 0.51 -39.60 -11.92
C ALA A 289 -0.73 -40.25 -12.55
N GLU A 290 -0.69 -40.56 -13.85
CA GLU A 290 -1.77 -41.24 -14.58
C GLU A 290 -1.90 -42.72 -14.19
N SER A 291 -0.82 -43.40 -13.79
CA SER A 291 -0.81 -44.78 -13.41
C SER A 291 -1.07 -45.03 -11.90
N THR A 292 -1.28 -43.98 -11.11
CA THR A 292 -1.51 -44.13 -9.64
C THR A 292 -2.85 -44.86 -9.40
N PRO A 293 -2.85 -46.06 -8.81
CA PRO A 293 -4.05 -46.88 -8.63
C PRO A 293 -5.04 -46.21 -7.66
N GLY A 294 -6.32 -46.30 -7.97
CA GLY A 294 -7.42 -45.96 -7.06
C GLY A 294 -8.05 -44.58 -7.23
N LEU A 295 -7.54 -43.72 -8.10
CA LEU A 295 -8.07 -42.34 -8.27
C LEU A 295 -9.22 -42.20 -9.28
N PHE A 296 -9.36 -43.13 -10.23
CA PHE A 296 -10.38 -43.06 -11.29
C PHE A 296 -11.46 -44.13 -11.23
N GLY A 297 -11.50 -44.93 -10.19
CA GLY A 297 -12.47 -46.00 -10.03
C GLY A 297 -13.89 -45.57 -9.66
N GLY A 298 -14.32 -44.35 -9.97
CA GLY A 298 -15.70 -43.94 -9.67
C GLY A 298 -16.13 -42.51 -10.01
N ALA A 299 -15.22 -41.64 -10.37
CA ALA A 299 -15.59 -40.27 -10.73
C ALA A 299 -15.37 -40.04 -12.23
N ARG A 300 -16.43 -40.18 -13.05
CA ARG A 300 -16.47 -39.53 -14.36
C ARG A 300 -16.38 -38.05 -14.13
N LEU A 301 -15.17 -37.49 -14.21
CA LEU A 301 -14.99 -36.05 -14.34
C LEU A 301 -15.74 -35.59 -15.59
N ALA A 302 -16.62 -34.61 -15.41
CA ALA A 302 -17.48 -34.09 -16.44
C ALA A 302 -16.68 -33.76 -17.71
N ARG A 303 -17.17 -34.27 -18.87
CA ARG A 303 -16.58 -33.99 -20.17
C ARG A 303 -16.56 -32.49 -20.40
N GLY A 304 -15.37 -31.91 -20.56
CA GLY A 304 -15.22 -30.50 -20.92
C GLY A 304 -14.06 -29.74 -20.26
N THR A 305 -13.32 -30.36 -19.33
CA THR A 305 -12.12 -29.73 -18.77
C THR A 305 -10.90 -30.09 -19.61
N PRO A 306 -10.13 -29.10 -20.11
CA PRO A 306 -8.87 -29.41 -20.80
C PRO A 306 -7.92 -30.15 -19.84
N PRO A 307 -7.07 -31.06 -20.35
CA PRO A 307 -6.17 -31.86 -19.54
C PRO A 307 -5.26 -30.96 -18.70
N VAL A 308 -5.25 -31.18 -17.39
CA VAL A 308 -4.35 -30.51 -16.45
C VAL A 308 -2.92 -30.90 -16.86
N GLN A 309 -2.17 -29.98 -17.46
CA GLN A 309 -0.75 -30.17 -17.66
C GLN A 309 -0.05 -30.03 -16.30
N VAL A 310 0.24 -31.16 -15.68
CA VAL A 310 1.03 -31.20 -14.44
C VAL A 310 2.50 -31.06 -14.81
N THR A 311 3.01 -29.85 -14.81
CA THR A 311 4.45 -29.59 -14.87
C THR A 311 4.99 -29.35 -13.46
N SER A 312 5.12 -30.41 -12.70
CA SER A 312 5.46 -30.38 -11.28
C SER A 312 6.91 -29.94 -10.97
N ARG A 313 7.80 -29.92 -11.92
CA ARG A 313 9.23 -29.68 -11.70
C ARG A 313 9.62 -28.21 -11.69
N PHE A 314 8.98 -27.33 -12.50
CA PHE A 314 9.38 -25.92 -12.61
C PHE A 314 8.87 -25.03 -11.49
N VAL A 315 7.71 -25.32 -10.91
CA VAL A 315 7.13 -24.52 -9.81
C VAL A 315 7.81 -24.80 -8.47
N ARG A 316 8.43 -25.97 -8.30
CA ARG A 316 9.05 -26.41 -7.05
C ARG A 316 10.45 -25.83 -6.81
N ASP A 317 11.25 -25.62 -7.85
CA ASP A 317 12.68 -25.37 -7.64
C ASP A 317 13.06 -23.88 -7.55
N ALA A 318 12.35 -22.96 -8.17
CA ALA A 318 12.71 -21.55 -8.17
C ALA A 318 11.94 -20.70 -7.14
N ALA A 319 10.63 -20.91 -6.99
CA ALA A 319 9.79 -20.06 -6.13
C ALA A 319 9.72 -20.53 -4.68
N TYR A 320 9.75 -21.85 -4.42
CA TYR A 320 9.54 -22.40 -3.07
C TYR A 320 10.81 -22.40 -2.19
N ARG A 321 12.01 -22.57 -2.74
CA ARG A 321 13.24 -22.56 -1.94
C ARG A 321 13.61 -21.21 -1.35
N LYS A 322 13.18 -20.11 -1.96
CA LYS A 322 13.50 -18.75 -1.47
C LYS A 322 12.41 -18.14 -0.58
N ILE A 323 11.18 -18.67 -0.60
CA ILE A 323 10.07 -18.20 0.25
C ILE A 323 10.09 -18.92 1.62
N ALA A 324 10.67 -20.10 1.73
CA ALA A 324 10.74 -20.89 2.96
C ALA A 324 11.98 -20.57 3.83
N SER A 325 12.85 -19.65 3.41
CA SER A 325 14.08 -19.27 4.12
C SER A 325 14.08 -17.83 4.66
N ARG A 326 12.89 -17.22 4.82
CA ARG A 326 12.72 -15.94 5.54
C ARG A 326 11.60 -16.02 6.54
#